data_f4f0966451c4b471625af8b8c9dc2266
#
_entry.id   f4f0966451c4b471625af8b8c9dc2266
#
_cell.length_a   1.000
_cell.length_b   1.000
_cell.length_c   1.000
_cell.angle_alpha   90.00
_cell.angle_beta   90.00
_cell.angle_gamma   90.00
#
_symmetry.space_group_name_H-M   'P 1'
#
loop_
_entity.id
_entity.type
_entity.pdbx_description
1 polymer ?
#
loop_
_entity_poly.entity_id
_entity_poly.type
_entity_poly.pdbx_seq_one_letter_code
_entity_poly.pdbx_strand_id
1 'polypeptide(L)'
;DAKAPETPEEYIEQKGNGDIMGSMMVGMVDSLNIPEEQFMNNKPAWLGDEPQLADKVEYTKDCEVLVIGSGQAGTAAALRCAEEGLNTICCEVQTWEEYDNYACDLTTYNSKFFLDKGAEKYDPMDIFTEYMVKALGHANQKIVKDYATRSGEALDWMLAELDPDYVAKYAHAVNYKGNK
;
A
#
# COMPACT_ATOMS: atom_id res chain seq x y z
N ASP A 1 27.59 18.64 20.82
CA ASP A 1 27.20 17.24 20.85
C ASP A 1 25.69 17.21 21.06
N ALA A 2 24.92 16.90 20.04
CA ALA A 2 23.49 16.74 20.16
C ALA A 2 23.24 15.48 21.00
N LYS A 3 22.41 15.61 22.05
CA LYS A 3 21.99 14.47 22.87
C LYS A 3 21.17 13.52 22.00
N ALA A 4 21.44 12.22 22.12
CA ALA A 4 20.61 11.23 21.44
C ALA A 4 19.17 11.30 21.97
N PRO A 5 18.15 11.19 21.11
CA PRO A 5 16.76 11.19 21.52
C PRO A 5 16.49 10.00 22.45
N GLU A 6 15.71 10.23 23.50
CA GLU A 6 15.37 9.22 24.51
C GLU A 6 13.99 8.61 24.27
N THR A 7 13.16 9.27 23.44
CA THR A 7 11.81 8.81 23.12
C THR A 7 11.59 8.77 21.62
N PRO A 8 10.64 7.95 21.11
CA PRO A 8 10.26 7.95 19.71
C PRO A 8 9.81 9.32 19.20
N GLU A 9 9.10 10.09 20.03
CA GLU A 9 8.63 11.43 19.70
C GLU A 9 9.81 12.41 19.50
N GLU A 10 10.78 12.40 20.40
CA GLU A 10 12.00 13.22 20.27
C GLU A 10 12.81 12.82 19.02
N TYR A 11 12.84 11.54 18.69
CA TYR A 11 13.51 11.05 17.49
C TYR A 11 12.81 11.53 16.23
N ILE A 12 11.48 11.46 16.18
CA ILE A 12 10.66 11.97 15.08
C ILE A 12 10.85 13.48 14.91
N GLU A 13 10.85 14.24 16.01
CA GLU A 13 11.07 15.69 15.98
C GLU A 13 12.47 16.05 15.47
N GLN A 14 13.50 15.32 15.88
CA GLN A 14 14.88 15.57 15.45
C GLN A 14 15.19 15.12 14.03
N LYS A 15 14.61 14.03 13.57
CA LYS A 15 14.94 13.37 12.29
C LYS A 15 13.89 13.55 11.22
N GLY A 16 12.63 13.66 11.60
CA GLY A 16 11.51 13.71 10.68
C GLY A 16 11.23 15.08 10.06
N ASN A 17 11.93 16.14 10.49
CA ASN A 17 11.72 17.54 10.03
C ASN A 17 10.25 17.99 10.09
N GLY A 18 9.41 17.32 10.86
CA GLY A 18 7.98 17.63 10.98
C GLY A 18 7.15 17.33 9.74
N ASP A 19 7.71 16.67 8.71
CA ASP A 19 6.95 16.21 7.56
C ASP A 19 6.51 14.74 7.73
N ILE A 20 5.38 14.41 7.10
CA ILE A 20 4.77 13.06 7.19
C ILE A 20 5.72 12.00 6.61
N MET A 21 6.41 12.30 5.52
CA MET A 21 7.32 11.37 4.86
C MET A 21 8.57 11.11 5.73
N GLY A 22 9.12 12.14 6.33
CA GLY A 22 10.22 12.01 7.26
C GLY A 22 9.85 11.16 8.47
N SER A 23 8.68 11.38 9.04
CA SER A 23 8.17 10.60 10.18
C SER A 23 7.93 9.13 9.83
N MET A 24 7.38 8.83 8.63
CA MET A 24 7.19 7.46 8.15
C MET A 24 8.53 6.75 7.92
N MET A 25 9.52 7.42 7.32
CA MET A 25 10.83 6.83 7.10
C MET A 25 11.56 6.54 8.41
N VAL A 26 11.44 7.42 9.39
CA VAL A 26 12.00 7.22 10.72
C VAL A 26 11.37 6.00 11.40
N GLY A 27 10.04 5.88 11.38
CA GLY A 27 9.36 4.71 11.92
C GLY A 27 9.75 3.39 11.23
N MET A 28 10.01 3.42 9.92
CA MET A 28 10.55 2.27 9.19
C MET A 28 11.97 1.90 9.64
N VAL A 29 12.84 2.87 9.85
CA VAL A 29 14.21 2.61 10.30
C VAL A 29 14.23 2.07 11.72
N ASP A 30 13.41 2.58 12.62
CA ASP A 30 13.30 2.08 13.99
C ASP A 30 12.76 0.64 14.04
N SER A 31 11.84 0.30 13.15
CA SER A 31 11.35 -1.09 13.05
C SER A 31 12.43 -2.08 12.60
N LEU A 32 13.49 -1.61 11.95
CA LEU A 32 14.63 -2.43 11.54
C LEU A 32 15.71 -2.57 12.65
N ASN A 33 15.68 -1.73 13.66
CA ASN A 33 16.60 -1.75 14.80
C ASN A 33 16.07 -2.59 15.99
N ILE A 34 15.28 -3.62 15.71
CA ILE A 34 14.78 -4.53 16.73
C ILE A 34 15.97 -5.23 17.38
N PRO A 35 16.16 -5.15 18.72
CA PRO A 35 17.25 -5.83 19.40
C PRO A 35 17.27 -7.32 19.08
N GLU A 36 18.47 -7.86 18.86
CA GLU A 36 18.67 -9.28 18.52
C GLU A 36 17.97 -10.22 19.50
N GLU A 37 17.90 -9.86 20.77
CA GLU A 37 17.20 -10.57 21.84
C GLU A 37 15.70 -10.75 21.57
N GLN A 38 15.05 -9.82 20.87
CA GLN A 38 13.63 -9.93 20.50
C GLN A 38 13.41 -10.92 19.36
N PHE A 39 14.39 -11.05 18.45
CA PHE A 39 14.35 -12.09 17.42
C PHE A 39 14.61 -13.50 17.97
N MET A 40 15.48 -13.60 18.99
CA MET A 40 15.87 -14.88 19.57
C MET A 40 14.78 -15.50 20.46
N ASN A 41 13.84 -14.72 20.97
CA ASN A 41 12.71 -15.20 21.79
C ASN A 41 11.47 -15.59 20.99
N ASN A 42 11.59 -15.77 19.67
CA ASN A 42 10.57 -16.28 18.75
C ASN A 42 9.23 -15.50 18.70
N LYS A 43 9.11 -14.39 19.41
CA LYS A 43 7.89 -13.58 19.38
C LYS A 43 8.24 -12.10 19.37
N PRO A 44 8.25 -11.44 18.20
CA PRO A 44 8.43 -9.99 18.11
C PRO A 44 7.36 -9.28 18.95
N ALA A 45 7.74 -8.22 19.67
CA ALA A 45 6.81 -7.46 20.52
C ALA A 45 5.59 -6.91 19.73
N TRP A 46 5.78 -6.60 18.44
CA TRP A 46 4.71 -6.13 17.54
C TRP A 46 3.68 -7.22 17.20
N LEU A 47 4.00 -8.49 17.37
CA LEU A 47 3.08 -9.58 17.07
C LEU A 47 1.95 -9.72 18.09
N GLY A 48 2.10 -9.08 19.24
CA GLY A 48 1.10 -9.16 20.32
C GLY A 48 0.99 -10.55 20.93
N ASP A 49 -0.02 -10.75 21.74
CA ASP A 49 -0.34 -12.06 22.31
C ASP A 49 -1.11 -12.91 21.32
N GLU A 50 -1.06 -14.23 21.51
CA GLU A 50 -1.83 -15.16 20.71
C GLU A 50 -3.31 -14.76 20.76
N PRO A 51 -3.99 -14.61 19.60
CA PRO A 51 -5.39 -14.24 19.58
C PRO A 51 -6.22 -15.21 20.42
N GLN A 52 -6.99 -14.69 21.35
CA GLN A 52 -7.94 -15.50 22.10
C GLN A 52 -9.15 -15.76 21.22
N LEU A 53 -9.53 -17.01 21.09
CA LEU A 53 -10.78 -17.36 20.43
C LEU A 53 -11.94 -16.80 21.24
N ALA A 54 -12.94 -16.28 20.54
CA ALA A 54 -14.16 -15.83 21.20
C ALA A 54 -14.85 -17.00 21.94
N ASP A 55 -15.25 -16.77 23.18
CA ASP A 55 -15.96 -17.77 23.98
C ASP A 55 -17.31 -18.18 23.35
N LYS A 56 -17.85 -17.30 22.55
CA LYS A 56 -19.13 -17.50 21.86
C LYS A 56 -19.07 -16.97 20.43
N VAL A 57 -19.47 -17.81 19.48
CA VAL A 57 -19.72 -17.41 18.10
C VAL A 57 -21.14 -16.84 18.02
N GLU A 58 -21.27 -15.56 17.67
CA GLU A 58 -22.58 -14.90 17.55
C GLU A 58 -23.28 -15.25 16.25
N TYR A 59 -22.53 -15.37 15.16
CA TYR A 59 -23.05 -15.75 13.85
C TYR A 59 -21.96 -16.39 12.99
N THR A 60 -22.39 -17.15 12.00
CA THR A 60 -21.52 -17.74 10.99
C THR A 60 -22.03 -17.34 9.60
N LYS A 61 -21.11 -17.03 8.69
CA LYS A 61 -21.42 -16.76 7.30
C LYS A 61 -20.56 -17.65 6.41
N ASP A 62 -21.20 -18.23 5.39
CA ASP A 62 -20.49 -19.02 4.39
C ASP A 62 -20.08 -18.14 3.22
N CYS A 63 -18.89 -18.37 2.68
CA CYS A 63 -18.39 -17.72 1.49
C CYS A 63 -17.50 -18.67 0.70
N GLU A 64 -17.36 -18.41 -0.60
CA GLU A 64 -16.41 -19.12 -1.46
C GLU A 64 -15.01 -18.52 -1.32
N VAL A 65 -14.93 -17.20 -1.11
CA VAL A 65 -13.67 -16.47 -0.93
C VAL A 65 -13.77 -15.53 0.28
N LEU A 66 -12.81 -15.64 1.18
CA LEU A 66 -12.61 -14.72 2.28
C LEU A 66 -11.39 -13.84 1.98
N VAL A 67 -11.61 -12.53 1.87
CA VAL A 67 -10.55 -11.53 1.75
C VAL A 67 -10.33 -10.88 3.11
N ILE A 68 -9.10 -10.92 3.60
CA ILE A 68 -8.73 -10.35 4.89
C ILE A 68 -7.94 -9.06 4.65
N GLY A 69 -8.51 -7.94 5.06
CA GLY A 69 -8.01 -6.59 4.84
C GLY A 69 -8.54 -5.96 3.55
N SER A 70 -9.07 -4.75 3.63
CA SER A 70 -9.59 -3.99 2.49
C SER A 70 -8.63 -2.89 2.00
N GLY A 71 -7.34 -3.05 2.25
CA GLY A 71 -6.31 -2.24 1.59
C GLY A 71 -6.34 -2.43 0.08
N GLN A 72 -5.46 -1.79 -0.66
CA GLN A 72 -5.47 -1.80 -2.14
C GLN A 72 -5.50 -3.22 -2.73
N ALA A 73 -4.67 -4.13 -2.22
CA ALA A 73 -4.62 -5.51 -2.70
C ALA A 73 -5.90 -6.27 -2.38
N GLY A 74 -6.44 -6.11 -1.16
CA GLY A 74 -7.68 -6.76 -0.75
C GLY A 74 -8.88 -6.23 -1.51
N THR A 75 -8.97 -4.92 -1.71
CA THR A 75 -10.03 -4.31 -2.53
C THR A 75 -9.99 -4.83 -3.97
N ALA A 76 -8.81 -4.87 -4.59
CA ALA A 76 -8.66 -5.41 -5.94
C ALA A 76 -9.05 -6.90 -6.02
N ALA A 77 -8.65 -7.69 -5.02
CA ALA A 77 -9.01 -9.11 -4.95
C ALA A 77 -10.53 -9.31 -4.78
N ALA A 78 -11.15 -8.56 -3.87
CA ALA A 78 -12.60 -8.63 -3.63
C ALA A 78 -13.39 -8.19 -4.87
N LEU A 79 -12.97 -7.11 -5.54
CA LEU A 79 -13.58 -6.63 -6.78
C LEU A 79 -13.51 -7.71 -7.86
N ARG A 80 -12.32 -8.30 -8.07
CA ARG A 80 -12.16 -9.35 -9.05
C ARG A 80 -13.02 -10.59 -8.76
N CYS A 81 -13.12 -10.99 -7.50
CA CYS A 81 -14.00 -12.08 -7.10
C CYS A 81 -15.48 -11.77 -7.38
N ALA A 82 -15.89 -10.52 -7.13
CA ALA A 82 -17.26 -10.09 -7.41
C ALA A 82 -17.57 -10.09 -8.92
N GLU A 83 -16.64 -9.66 -9.78
CA GLU A 83 -16.78 -9.75 -11.24
C GLU A 83 -16.97 -11.18 -11.73
N GLU A 84 -16.27 -12.13 -11.10
CA GLU A 84 -16.43 -13.58 -11.42
C GLU A 84 -17.69 -14.19 -10.80
N GLY A 85 -18.49 -13.43 -10.08
CA GLY A 85 -19.72 -13.86 -9.45
C GLY A 85 -19.56 -14.74 -8.23
N LEU A 86 -18.38 -14.72 -7.61
CA LEU A 86 -18.08 -15.51 -6.41
C LEU A 86 -18.70 -14.88 -5.16
N ASN A 87 -19.27 -15.72 -4.29
CA ASN A 87 -19.75 -15.30 -2.99
C ASN A 87 -18.55 -14.91 -2.09
N THR A 88 -18.26 -13.63 -2.00
CA THR A 88 -17.06 -13.10 -1.38
C THR A 88 -17.39 -12.30 -0.13
N ILE A 89 -16.65 -12.55 0.95
CA ILE A 89 -16.65 -11.72 2.16
C ILE A 89 -15.31 -11.02 2.26
N CYS A 90 -15.34 -9.70 2.43
CA CYS A 90 -14.16 -8.90 2.74
C CYS A 90 -14.25 -8.40 4.18
N CYS A 91 -13.23 -8.69 4.99
CA CYS A 91 -13.14 -8.27 6.38
C CYS A 91 -12.04 -7.21 6.51
N GLU A 92 -12.33 -6.15 7.29
CA GLU A 92 -11.39 -5.09 7.61
C GLU A 92 -11.34 -4.89 9.12
N VAL A 93 -10.15 -4.57 9.64
CA VAL A 93 -9.96 -4.36 11.08
C VAL A 93 -10.43 -2.97 11.52
N GLN A 94 -10.32 -1.98 10.64
CA GLN A 94 -10.78 -0.61 10.91
C GLN A 94 -12.30 -0.52 10.79
N THR A 95 -12.90 0.33 11.61
CA THR A 95 -14.31 0.70 11.46
C THR A 95 -14.48 1.61 10.23
N TRP A 96 -15.72 1.78 9.76
CA TRP A 96 -15.99 2.67 8.62
C TRP A 96 -15.54 4.11 8.88
N GLU A 97 -15.70 4.59 10.10
CA GLU A 97 -15.33 5.95 10.51
C GLU A 97 -13.82 6.15 10.61
N GLU A 98 -13.08 5.08 10.89
CA GLU A 98 -11.62 5.08 11.07
C GLU A 98 -10.88 4.60 9.83
N TYR A 99 -11.63 4.09 8.84
CA TYR A 99 -11.02 3.52 7.64
C TYR A 99 -10.25 4.58 6.88
N ASP A 100 -8.98 4.33 6.76
CA ASP A 100 -8.05 5.17 6.04
C ASP A 100 -7.12 4.31 5.19
N ASN A 101 -7.34 4.36 3.88
CA ASN A 101 -6.48 3.67 2.93
C ASN A 101 -5.45 4.66 2.39
N TYR A 102 -4.48 4.98 3.21
CA TYR A 102 -3.36 5.83 2.81
C TYR A 102 -2.53 5.15 1.74
N ALA A 103 -2.75 5.60 0.53
CA ALA A 103 -1.96 5.24 -0.62
C ALA A 103 -1.24 6.48 -1.16
N CYS A 104 -0.45 7.12 -0.32
CA CYS A 104 0.22 8.37 -0.65
C CYS A 104 1.09 8.28 -1.90
N ASP A 105 1.59 7.10 -2.25
CA ASP A 105 2.61 6.90 -3.28
C ASP A 105 2.21 5.89 -4.36
N LEU A 106 0.91 5.74 -4.61
CA LEU A 106 0.46 4.90 -5.70
C LEU A 106 0.70 5.61 -7.03
N THR A 107 1.79 5.26 -7.64
CA THR A 107 2.09 5.72 -8.99
C THR A 107 1.69 4.62 -9.98
N THR A 108 0.91 4.96 -10.98
CA THR A 108 0.60 4.10 -12.11
C THR A 108 1.15 4.72 -13.38
N TYR A 109 1.59 3.89 -14.30
CA TYR A 109 2.19 4.34 -15.55
C TYR A 109 1.32 3.95 -16.73
N ASN A 110 1.16 4.89 -17.65
CA ASN A 110 0.50 4.66 -18.93
C ASN A 110 -0.96 4.22 -18.84
N SER A 111 -1.68 4.61 -17.76
CA SER A 111 -3.13 4.46 -17.72
C SER A 111 -3.76 5.19 -18.91
N LYS A 112 -4.63 4.52 -19.63
CA LYS A 112 -5.35 5.12 -20.77
C LYS A 112 -6.17 6.33 -20.34
N PHE A 113 -6.81 6.25 -19.17
CA PHE A 113 -7.61 7.34 -18.61
C PHE A 113 -6.79 8.63 -18.45
N PHE A 114 -5.55 8.56 -18.02
CA PHE A 114 -4.69 9.72 -17.86
C PHE A 114 -4.01 10.12 -19.16
N LEU A 115 -3.63 9.19 -20.03
CA LEU A 115 -3.09 9.49 -21.36
C LEU A 115 -4.10 10.26 -22.21
N ASP A 116 -5.37 9.90 -22.16
CA ASP A 116 -6.44 10.60 -22.88
C ASP A 116 -6.65 12.04 -22.33
N LYS A 117 -6.22 12.31 -21.11
CA LYS A 117 -6.21 13.63 -20.47
C LYS A 117 -4.88 14.40 -20.66
N GLY A 118 -3.97 13.88 -21.48
CA GLY A 118 -2.70 14.53 -21.81
C GLY A 118 -1.54 14.23 -20.86
N ALA A 119 -1.64 13.16 -20.05
CA ALA A 119 -0.50 12.71 -19.27
C ALA A 119 0.62 12.20 -20.19
N GLU A 120 1.87 12.34 -19.75
CA GLU A 120 3.04 11.86 -20.49
C GLU A 120 3.06 10.33 -20.52
N LYS A 121 3.43 9.78 -21.66
CA LYS A 121 3.66 8.34 -21.84
C LYS A 121 5.11 8.00 -21.55
N TYR A 122 5.33 7.01 -20.72
CA TYR A 122 6.66 6.54 -20.34
C TYR A 122 7.00 5.21 -21.00
N ASP A 123 8.30 4.99 -21.30
CA ASP A 123 8.79 3.67 -21.69
C ASP A 123 8.79 2.75 -20.44
N PRO A 124 8.11 1.62 -20.46
CA PRO A 124 8.12 0.69 -19.33
C PRO A 124 9.53 0.18 -18.96
N MET A 125 10.46 0.14 -19.92
CA MET A 125 11.83 -0.30 -19.63
C MET A 125 12.64 0.75 -18.88
N ASP A 126 12.37 2.03 -19.12
CA ASP A 126 12.98 3.12 -18.33
C ASP A 126 12.49 3.05 -16.89
N ILE A 127 11.18 2.86 -16.68
CA ILE A 127 10.58 2.68 -15.37
C ILE A 127 11.18 1.47 -14.66
N PHE A 128 11.21 0.32 -15.33
CA PHE A 128 11.81 -0.91 -14.81
C PHE A 128 13.24 -0.68 -14.35
N THR A 129 14.06 -0.06 -15.21
CA THR A 129 15.48 0.20 -14.94
C THR A 129 15.64 1.12 -13.74
N GLU A 130 14.86 2.20 -13.65
CA GLU A 130 14.91 3.13 -12.53
C GLU A 130 14.59 2.44 -11.18
N TYR A 131 13.53 1.64 -11.14
CA TYR A 131 13.16 0.88 -9.93
C TYR A 131 14.23 -0.14 -9.55
N MET A 132 14.80 -0.87 -10.52
CA MET A 132 15.86 -1.83 -10.24
C MET A 132 17.14 -1.16 -9.73
N VAL A 133 17.49 0.01 -10.26
CA VAL A 133 18.62 0.81 -9.77
C VAL A 133 18.37 1.29 -8.35
N LYS A 134 17.20 1.86 -8.07
CA LYS A 134 16.81 2.33 -6.72
C LYS A 134 16.80 1.18 -5.70
N ALA A 135 16.36 0.01 -6.10
CA ALA A 135 16.34 -1.18 -5.27
C ALA A 135 17.72 -1.88 -5.16
N LEU A 136 18.78 -1.32 -5.76
CA LEU A 136 20.13 -1.92 -5.80
C LEU A 136 20.13 -3.37 -6.28
N GLY A 137 19.21 -3.74 -7.15
CA GLY A 137 19.05 -5.09 -7.67
C GLY A 137 18.35 -6.09 -6.73
N HIS A 138 17.94 -5.68 -5.53
CA HIS A 138 17.29 -6.57 -4.55
C HIS A 138 15.79 -6.78 -4.80
N ALA A 139 15.16 -6.02 -5.68
CA ALA A 139 13.75 -6.20 -5.99
C ALA A 139 13.50 -7.42 -6.90
N ASN A 140 12.32 -8.01 -6.78
CA ASN A 140 11.90 -9.07 -7.68
C ASN A 140 11.63 -8.49 -9.07
N GLN A 141 12.49 -8.85 -10.04
CA GLN A 141 12.46 -8.31 -11.40
C GLN A 141 11.12 -8.54 -12.10
N LYS A 142 10.50 -9.70 -11.89
CA LYS A 142 9.19 -10.00 -12.49
C LYS A 142 8.11 -9.05 -11.98
N ILE A 143 8.04 -8.83 -10.67
CA ILE A 143 7.07 -7.91 -10.06
C ILE A 143 7.30 -6.49 -10.56
N VAL A 144 8.54 -6.01 -10.59
CA VAL A 144 8.87 -4.66 -11.07
C VAL A 144 8.52 -4.51 -12.55
N LYS A 145 8.77 -5.53 -13.37
CA LYS A 145 8.41 -5.52 -14.78
C LYS A 145 6.90 -5.50 -14.97
N ASP A 146 6.17 -6.37 -14.26
CA ASP A 146 4.70 -6.41 -14.33
C ASP A 146 4.11 -5.06 -13.89
N TYR A 147 4.65 -4.44 -12.84
CA TYR A 147 4.24 -3.11 -12.40
C TYR A 147 4.51 -2.04 -13.47
N ALA A 148 5.70 -1.99 -14.02
CA ALA A 148 6.07 -1.00 -15.05
C ALA A 148 5.23 -1.13 -16.34
N THR A 149 4.82 -2.35 -16.69
CA THR A 149 4.08 -2.62 -17.93
C THR A 149 2.57 -2.61 -17.76
N ARG A 150 2.03 -2.90 -16.57
CA ARG A 150 0.60 -3.20 -16.37
C ARG A 150 -0.09 -2.33 -15.31
N SER A 151 0.63 -1.49 -14.58
CA SER A 151 0.00 -0.68 -13.53
C SER A 151 -1.08 0.26 -14.07
N GLY A 152 -0.91 0.81 -15.27
CA GLY A 152 -1.92 1.62 -15.92
C GLY A 152 -3.18 0.84 -16.30
N GLU A 153 -3.01 -0.36 -16.86
CA GLU A 153 -4.13 -1.28 -17.16
C GLU A 153 -4.93 -1.64 -15.89
N ALA A 154 -4.22 -1.92 -14.79
CA ALA A 154 -4.86 -2.22 -13.51
C ALA A 154 -5.67 -1.04 -12.96
N LEU A 155 -5.14 0.18 -13.08
CA LEU A 155 -5.88 1.38 -12.68
C LEU A 155 -7.10 1.60 -13.57
N ASP A 156 -6.96 1.48 -14.90
CA ASP A 156 -8.07 1.66 -15.83
C ASP A 156 -9.20 0.65 -15.53
N TRP A 157 -8.84 -0.60 -15.21
CA TRP A 157 -9.79 -1.61 -14.77
C TRP A 157 -10.52 -1.20 -13.48
N MET A 158 -9.80 -0.75 -12.45
CA MET A 158 -10.44 -0.30 -11.20
C MET A 158 -11.34 0.92 -11.40
N LEU A 159 -10.94 1.88 -12.24
CA LEU A 159 -11.73 3.09 -12.52
C LEU A 159 -13.01 2.76 -13.31
N ALA A 160 -13.01 1.71 -14.11
CA ALA A 160 -14.18 1.29 -14.88
C ALA A 160 -15.32 0.76 -14.00
N GLU A 161 -15.01 0.29 -12.80
CA GLU A 161 -16.00 -0.20 -11.83
C GLU A 161 -16.59 0.90 -10.94
N LEU A 162 -16.04 2.12 -11.00
CA LEU A 162 -16.50 3.25 -10.23
C LEU A 162 -17.53 4.08 -11.02
N ASP A 163 -18.37 4.79 -10.26
CA ASP A 163 -19.29 5.77 -10.86
C ASP A 163 -18.52 6.81 -11.67
N PRO A 164 -18.90 7.06 -12.95
CA PRO A 164 -18.18 7.99 -13.83
C PRO A 164 -18.10 9.43 -13.30
N ASP A 165 -19.15 9.89 -12.61
CA ASP A 165 -19.18 11.25 -12.04
C ASP A 165 -18.21 11.33 -10.83
N TYR A 166 -18.13 10.25 -10.05
CA TYR A 166 -17.14 10.12 -8.98
C TYR A 166 -15.72 10.16 -9.54
N VAL A 167 -15.44 9.34 -10.57
CA VAL A 167 -14.14 9.32 -11.25
C VAL A 167 -13.78 10.69 -11.82
N ALA A 168 -14.71 11.35 -12.49
CA ALA A 168 -14.49 12.68 -13.07
C ALA A 168 -14.16 13.74 -12.00
N LYS A 169 -14.74 13.60 -10.81
CA LYS A 169 -14.55 14.55 -9.70
C LYS A 169 -13.25 14.31 -8.92
N TYR A 170 -12.87 13.07 -8.72
CA TYR A 170 -11.80 12.72 -7.77
C TYR A 170 -10.54 12.14 -8.41
N ALA A 171 -10.62 11.56 -9.60
CA ALA A 171 -9.44 11.03 -10.27
C ALA A 171 -8.66 12.13 -11.00
N HIS A 172 -7.64 12.64 -10.36
CA HIS A 172 -6.77 13.67 -10.91
C HIS A 172 -5.38 13.09 -11.22
N ALA A 173 -4.87 13.38 -12.42
CA ALA A 173 -3.46 13.13 -12.72
C ALA A 173 -2.60 14.13 -11.94
N VAL A 174 -1.79 13.64 -11.04
CA VAL A 174 -0.67 14.42 -10.52
C VAL A 174 0.50 14.19 -11.48
N ASN A 175 0.80 15.18 -12.33
CA ASN A 175 2.04 15.15 -13.09
C ASN A 175 3.20 15.32 -12.12
N TYR A 176 3.71 14.21 -11.63
CA TYR A 176 4.95 14.20 -10.89
C TYR A 176 6.06 14.56 -11.88
N LYS A 177 6.46 15.83 -11.90
CA LYS A 177 7.71 16.21 -12.54
C LYS A 177 8.83 15.69 -11.65
N GLY A 178 9.10 14.40 -11.76
CA GLY A 178 10.28 13.81 -11.16
C GLY A 178 11.51 14.58 -11.66
N ASN A 179 12.45 14.80 -10.77
CA ASN A 179 13.74 15.36 -11.16
C ASN A 179 14.30 14.49 -12.28
N LYS A 180 14.42 15.11 -13.48
CA LYS A 180 15.22 14.55 -14.58
C LYS A 180 16.67 14.57 -14.16
#